data_ac52ede72bead7ccb0fd556f2378d2b6
#
_entry.id   ac52ede72bead7ccb0fd556f2378d2b6
#
_cell.length_a   1.000
_cell.length_b   1.000
_cell.length_c   1.000
_cell.angle_alpha   90.00
_cell.angle_beta   90.00
_cell.angle_gamma   90.00
#
_symmetry.space_group_name_H-M   'P 1'
#
loop_
_entity.id
_entity.type
_entity.pdbx_description
1 polymer ?
#
loop_
_entity_poly.entity_id
_entity_poly.type
_entity_poly.pdbx_seq_one_letter_code
_entity_poly.pdbx_strand_id
1 'polypeptide(L)'
;MKLLLASGLASLVLMSPAMAENMLRVSYPEDPKTADVQMTTDAYTLPLNVFDRLIESETTGPGQSALVPGLAEKWEVSADGLTYTFHLRDGVKFHDGAVLTADDVVYTFDRMLNPATKALNTDILTFIAGAQDRLDGKADSVSGLKAVDEHTVQITLTQPYAAFLALLASPGASIYNRAFTEAAGDQFGLTPETTNGTGPFILRDYTLNDSQMLEANDDYWRGRPKLDRLLIRVVTDSETLRMLFESDELDVFDLDYAPTQTPYFYGSDQWKAQVRSGPRVGMYYYNINQAKKPFDDVRVRKAFQMSIDRQTILDKNFYGKGKLEDGVMPRGLACYAAATPIEYNPTKAKELLAEAGYPDGVEITLQQASNWSQRWSDMNQIIQAQVAEAGFKANIVTSDEAAFMAARKVGDSDNYTQVWSADFNDPDNFFYTFFSESGTKVRAYNNNDPEVFAAIDKARGMTDQEARCKLYQDLTSRIVDTDAAWVPLFSLDHSYVVQSRVKNFTVPWNGWSDMSYYKVEVE
;
A
#
# COMPACT_ATOMS: atom_id res chain seq x y z
N MET A 1 -14.40 29.54 82.72
CA MET A 1 -13.34 29.49 81.70
C MET A 1 -13.26 28.03 81.22
N LYS A 2 -13.96 27.72 80.13
CA LYS A 2 -13.98 26.34 79.52
C LYS A 2 -13.20 26.38 78.22
N LEU A 3 -12.08 25.66 78.16
CA LEU A 3 -11.31 25.41 76.91
C LEU A 3 -12.05 24.37 76.07
N LEU A 4 -12.38 24.73 74.85
CA LEU A 4 -12.81 23.81 73.79
C LEU A 4 -11.57 23.38 72.97
N LEU A 5 -11.21 22.08 73.01
CA LEU A 5 -10.26 21.45 72.10
C LEU A 5 -10.99 21.09 70.81
N ALA A 6 -10.60 21.70 69.72
CA ALA A 6 -11.05 21.31 68.40
C ALA A 6 -10.05 20.27 67.79
N SER A 7 -10.52 19.03 67.67
CA SER A 7 -9.79 17.95 66.99
C SER A 7 -9.96 18.11 65.49
N GLY A 8 -8.90 18.53 64.77
CA GLY A 8 -8.86 18.54 63.31
C GLY A 8 -8.57 17.13 62.78
N LEU A 9 -9.53 16.48 62.12
CA LEU A 9 -9.28 15.30 61.28
C LEU A 9 -8.59 15.77 60.00
N ALA A 10 -7.33 15.43 59.85
CA ALA A 10 -6.62 15.53 58.57
C ALA A 10 -7.01 14.35 57.70
N SER A 11 -7.84 14.58 56.68
CA SER A 11 -8.14 13.61 55.65
C SER A 11 -6.90 13.45 54.75
N LEU A 12 -6.17 12.34 54.89
CA LEU A 12 -5.17 11.91 53.91
C LEU A 12 -5.91 11.54 52.62
N VAL A 13 -5.84 12.40 51.62
CA VAL A 13 -6.18 12.05 50.24
C VAL A 13 -5.01 11.18 49.74
N LEU A 14 -5.23 9.86 49.66
CA LEU A 14 -4.37 8.94 48.98
C LEU A 14 -4.46 9.30 47.48
N MET A 15 -3.52 10.11 47.00
CA MET A 15 -3.26 10.23 45.57
C MET A 15 -2.75 8.86 45.10
N SER A 16 -3.60 8.08 44.44
CA SER A 16 -3.14 6.95 43.62
C SER A 16 -2.09 7.52 42.63
N PRO A 17 -0.92 6.88 42.50
CA PRO A 17 -0.01 7.29 41.45
C PRO A 17 -0.77 7.18 40.12
N ALA A 18 -0.93 8.28 39.41
CA ALA A 18 -1.33 8.23 38.01
C ALA A 18 -0.30 7.34 37.32
N MET A 19 -0.70 6.15 36.94
CA MET A 19 0.13 5.31 36.06
C MET A 19 0.42 6.18 34.85
N ALA A 20 1.69 6.26 34.45
CA ALA A 20 2.06 6.95 33.23
C ALA A 20 1.26 6.32 32.09
N GLU A 21 0.49 7.12 31.40
CA GLU A 21 -0.37 6.67 30.30
C GLU A 21 0.52 6.21 29.15
N ASN A 22 0.35 4.94 28.73
CA ASN A 22 1.10 4.35 27.62
C ASN A 22 0.56 4.89 26.29
N MET A 23 1.02 6.07 25.88
CA MET A 23 0.61 6.73 24.64
C MET A 23 1.71 6.66 23.59
N LEU A 24 1.36 6.18 22.40
CA LEU A 24 2.20 6.27 21.20
C LEU A 24 1.82 7.52 20.39
N ARG A 25 2.81 8.30 20.00
CA ARG A 25 2.65 9.52 19.20
C ARG A 25 3.34 9.32 17.85
N VAL A 26 2.54 9.33 16.79
CA VAL A 26 2.99 9.17 15.40
C VAL A 26 2.54 10.35 14.54
N SER A 27 3.13 10.50 13.38
CA SER A 27 2.71 11.52 12.41
C SER A 27 2.36 10.91 11.06
N TYR A 28 1.47 11.60 10.35
CA TYR A 28 1.13 11.34 8.97
C TYR A 28 1.16 12.66 8.18
N PRO A 29 1.57 12.67 6.89
CA PRO A 29 1.70 13.92 6.13
C PRO A 29 0.37 14.49 5.67
N GLU A 30 -0.69 13.69 5.67
CA GLU A 30 -2.01 14.05 5.16
C GLU A 30 -3.12 13.69 6.15
N ASP A 31 -4.18 14.49 6.15
CA ASP A 31 -5.38 14.17 6.90
C ASP A 31 -6.17 13.08 6.15
N PRO A 32 -6.60 11.97 6.80
CA PRO A 32 -7.39 10.93 6.16
C PRO A 32 -8.77 11.41 5.71
N LYS A 33 -9.24 12.57 6.22
CA LYS A 33 -10.56 13.19 5.97
C LYS A 33 -11.76 12.33 6.40
N THR A 34 -11.61 11.03 6.41
CA THR A 34 -12.64 10.06 6.80
C THR A 34 -12.01 8.77 7.29
N ALA A 35 -12.69 8.09 8.21
CA ALA A 35 -12.39 6.71 8.58
C ALA A 35 -13.10 5.69 7.64
N ASP A 36 -14.03 6.13 6.78
CA ASP A 36 -14.70 5.27 5.81
C ASP A 36 -13.73 4.87 4.68
N VAL A 37 -13.18 3.66 4.75
CA VAL A 37 -12.21 3.15 3.76
C VAL A 37 -12.79 3.03 2.35
N GLN A 38 -14.11 3.00 2.18
CA GLN A 38 -14.74 2.95 0.86
C GLN A 38 -14.69 4.31 0.16
N MET A 39 -14.40 5.38 0.92
CA MET A 39 -14.34 6.76 0.42
C MET A 39 -12.90 7.31 0.33
N THR A 40 -11.88 6.47 0.53
CA THR A 40 -10.47 6.84 0.37
C THR A 40 -9.70 5.76 -0.39
N THR A 41 -8.59 6.13 -1.04
CA THR A 41 -7.65 5.23 -1.71
C THR A 41 -6.26 5.28 -1.09
N ASP A 42 -6.09 6.07 -0.04
CA ASP A 42 -4.86 6.32 0.69
C ASP A 42 -5.17 6.64 2.17
N ALA A 43 -4.14 6.90 2.98
CA ALA A 43 -4.29 7.29 4.39
C ALA A 43 -5.04 6.27 5.26
N TYR A 44 -4.65 5.02 5.18
CA TYR A 44 -5.30 3.93 5.91
C TYR A 44 -4.85 3.76 7.38
N THR A 45 -3.92 4.57 7.89
CA THR A 45 -3.43 4.44 9.28
C THR A 45 -4.57 4.54 10.29
N LEU A 46 -5.47 5.51 10.17
CA LEU A 46 -6.64 5.61 11.04
C LEU A 46 -7.57 4.39 10.91
N PRO A 47 -8.06 4.01 9.70
CA PRO A 47 -8.94 2.86 9.53
C PRO A 47 -8.34 1.53 10.01
N LEU A 48 -7.04 1.28 9.79
CA LEU A 48 -6.37 0.05 10.22
C LEU A 48 -6.32 -0.14 11.75
N ASN A 49 -6.53 0.92 12.51
CA ASN A 49 -6.57 0.87 13.97
C ASN A 49 -8.01 0.88 14.52
N VAL A 50 -9.01 1.21 13.70
CA VAL A 50 -10.43 1.29 14.09
C VAL A 50 -11.23 0.08 13.62
N PHE A 51 -10.90 -0.50 12.45
CA PHE A 51 -11.64 -1.59 11.84
C PHE A 51 -10.78 -2.84 11.67
N ASP A 52 -11.46 -4.00 11.61
CA ASP A 52 -10.86 -5.27 11.20
C ASP A 52 -11.48 -5.76 9.88
N ARG A 53 -10.84 -6.77 9.29
CA ARG A 53 -11.20 -7.44 8.04
C ARG A 53 -11.49 -8.92 8.29
N LEU A 54 -12.07 -9.60 7.33
CA LEU A 54 -12.24 -11.06 7.42
C LEU A 54 -10.90 -11.78 7.54
N ILE A 55 -9.92 -11.30 6.76
CA ILE A 55 -8.53 -11.78 6.72
C ILE A 55 -7.64 -10.59 7.06
N GLU A 56 -6.57 -10.82 7.78
CA GLU A 56 -5.57 -9.80 8.09
C GLU A 56 -4.26 -10.07 7.35
N SER A 57 -3.61 -9.00 6.92
CA SER A 57 -2.22 -9.03 6.46
C SER A 57 -1.31 -8.60 7.61
N GLU A 58 -0.74 -9.56 8.30
CA GLU A 58 0.07 -9.31 9.49
C GLU A 58 1.55 -9.19 9.13
N THR A 59 2.21 -8.12 9.58
CA THR A 59 3.66 -7.97 9.44
C THR A 59 4.37 -9.01 10.32
N THR A 60 5.12 -9.90 9.70
CA THR A 60 5.86 -11.01 10.36
C THR A 60 7.34 -10.71 10.57
N GLY A 61 7.85 -9.69 9.91
CA GLY A 61 9.21 -9.19 9.98
C GLY A 61 9.36 -7.92 9.14
N PRO A 62 10.50 -7.24 9.18
CA PRO A 62 10.71 -6.02 8.40
C PRO A 62 10.45 -6.27 6.91
N GLY A 63 9.42 -5.61 6.35
CA GLY A 63 9.02 -5.76 4.95
C GLY A 63 8.42 -7.13 4.59
N GLN A 64 7.97 -7.92 5.56
CA GLN A 64 7.38 -9.25 5.35
C GLN A 64 5.98 -9.31 5.93
N SER A 65 5.09 -10.04 5.27
CA SER A 65 3.73 -10.27 5.76
C SER A 65 3.25 -11.70 5.53
N ALA A 66 2.22 -12.08 6.29
CA ALA A 66 1.47 -13.30 6.08
C ALA A 66 -0.03 -13.01 6.22
N LEU A 67 -0.85 -13.73 5.46
CA LEU A 67 -2.29 -13.74 5.66
C LEU A 67 -2.63 -14.57 6.88
N VAL A 68 -3.40 -13.99 7.79
CA VAL A 68 -3.84 -14.64 9.03
C VAL A 68 -5.35 -14.48 9.22
N PRO A 69 -6.00 -15.36 10.00
CA PRO A 69 -7.39 -15.18 10.38
C PRO A 69 -7.65 -13.83 11.08
N GLY A 70 -8.60 -13.06 10.54
CA GLY A 70 -9.14 -11.83 11.11
C GLY A 70 -10.46 -12.08 11.82
N LEU A 71 -11.52 -11.38 11.41
CA LEU A 71 -12.90 -11.61 11.90
C LEU A 71 -13.42 -13.00 11.53
N ALA A 72 -12.96 -13.59 10.42
CA ALA A 72 -13.12 -15.00 10.13
C ALA A 72 -12.04 -15.81 10.86
N GLU A 73 -12.44 -16.77 11.68
CA GLU A 73 -11.49 -17.66 12.36
C GLU A 73 -10.91 -18.72 11.41
N LYS A 74 -11.65 -19.10 10.37
CA LYS A 74 -11.28 -20.03 9.32
C LYS A 74 -12.12 -19.81 8.07
N TRP A 75 -11.65 -20.36 6.97
CA TRP A 75 -12.40 -20.38 5.70
C TRP A 75 -12.14 -21.67 4.92
N GLU A 76 -13.04 -21.97 4.02
CA GLU A 76 -12.97 -23.10 3.09
C GLU A 76 -13.12 -22.58 1.68
N VAL A 77 -12.43 -23.20 0.73
CA VAL A 77 -12.53 -22.90 -0.69
C VAL A 77 -12.99 -24.14 -1.43
N SER A 78 -14.01 -24.02 -2.26
CA SER A 78 -14.51 -25.12 -3.08
C SER A 78 -13.43 -25.64 -4.05
N ALA A 79 -13.55 -26.89 -4.48
CA ALA A 79 -12.55 -27.54 -5.34
C ALA A 79 -12.37 -26.83 -6.70
N ASP A 80 -13.38 -26.13 -7.17
CA ASP A 80 -13.33 -25.30 -8.39
C ASP A 80 -12.78 -23.89 -8.17
N GLY A 81 -12.45 -23.54 -6.90
CA GLY A 81 -11.91 -22.23 -6.54
C GLY A 81 -12.91 -21.08 -6.63
N LEU A 82 -14.22 -21.35 -6.79
CA LEU A 82 -15.24 -20.33 -6.99
C LEU A 82 -15.93 -19.88 -5.71
N THR A 83 -16.07 -20.76 -4.73
CA THR A 83 -16.87 -20.47 -3.53
C THR A 83 -15.98 -20.48 -2.30
N TYR A 84 -16.00 -19.36 -1.57
CA TYR A 84 -15.33 -19.19 -0.29
C TYR A 84 -16.39 -19.16 0.81
N THR A 85 -16.21 -20.00 1.84
CA THR A 85 -17.08 -20.05 3.02
C THR A 85 -16.27 -19.61 4.22
N PHE A 86 -16.60 -18.46 4.80
CA PHE A 86 -15.94 -17.87 5.96
C PHE A 86 -16.76 -18.14 7.21
N HIS A 87 -16.11 -18.63 8.27
CA HIS A 87 -16.70 -18.82 9.58
C HIS A 87 -16.23 -17.68 10.48
N LEU A 88 -17.18 -16.83 10.89
CA LEU A 88 -16.90 -15.69 11.75
C LEU A 88 -16.63 -16.15 13.20
N ARG A 89 -15.84 -15.37 13.91
CA ARG A 89 -15.63 -15.56 15.35
C ARG A 89 -16.88 -15.22 16.13
N ASP A 90 -17.19 -16.01 17.14
CA ASP A 90 -18.29 -15.73 18.06
C ASP A 90 -17.96 -14.53 18.97
N GLY A 91 -18.95 -13.70 19.24
CA GLY A 91 -18.91 -12.66 20.26
C GLY A 91 -17.99 -11.47 19.97
N VAL A 92 -17.54 -11.29 18.73
CA VAL A 92 -16.84 -10.07 18.33
C VAL A 92 -17.78 -8.88 18.45
N LYS A 93 -17.35 -7.82 19.15
CA LYS A 93 -18.14 -6.61 19.36
C LYS A 93 -17.60 -5.44 18.56
N PHE A 94 -18.50 -4.66 18.03
CA PHE A 94 -18.21 -3.29 17.61
C PHE A 94 -18.00 -2.39 18.84
N HIS A 95 -17.43 -1.20 18.64
CA HIS A 95 -17.09 -0.27 19.71
C HIS A 95 -18.32 0.22 20.51
N ASP A 96 -19.52 0.18 19.91
CA ASP A 96 -20.78 0.47 20.57
C ASP A 96 -21.39 -0.72 21.33
N GLY A 97 -20.73 -1.89 21.28
CA GLY A 97 -21.14 -3.13 21.95
C GLY A 97 -22.05 -4.04 21.12
N ALA A 98 -22.46 -3.63 19.90
CA ALA A 98 -23.19 -4.51 18.98
C ALA A 98 -22.31 -5.70 18.58
N VAL A 99 -22.92 -6.87 18.42
CA VAL A 99 -22.21 -8.10 18.03
C VAL A 99 -22.14 -8.20 16.50
N LEU A 100 -20.97 -8.53 15.99
CA LEU A 100 -20.72 -8.79 14.56
C LEU A 100 -21.52 -9.99 14.08
N THR A 101 -22.16 -9.86 12.93
CA THR A 101 -22.88 -10.92 12.24
C THR A 101 -22.48 -11.04 10.76
N ALA A 102 -22.88 -12.13 10.12
CA ALA A 102 -22.70 -12.35 8.69
C ALA A 102 -23.42 -11.29 7.83
N ASP A 103 -24.53 -10.73 8.33
CA ASP A 103 -25.26 -9.65 7.64
C ASP A 103 -24.43 -8.37 7.56
N ASP A 104 -23.59 -8.06 8.55
CA ASP A 104 -22.71 -6.90 8.53
C ASP A 104 -21.66 -7.02 7.40
N VAL A 105 -21.12 -8.23 7.19
CA VAL A 105 -20.17 -8.52 6.12
C VAL A 105 -20.83 -8.36 4.75
N VAL A 106 -21.99 -8.99 4.56
CA VAL A 106 -22.75 -8.92 3.31
C VAL A 106 -23.13 -7.45 3.01
N TYR A 107 -23.62 -6.74 4.02
CA TYR A 107 -23.95 -5.30 3.90
C TYR A 107 -22.72 -4.48 3.48
N THR A 108 -21.58 -4.68 4.13
CA THR A 108 -20.36 -3.90 3.87
C THR A 108 -19.92 -4.03 2.41
N PHE A 109 -19.91 -5.25 1.89
CA PHE A 109 -19.46 -5.51 0.51
C PHE A 109 -20.51 -5.10 -0.52
N ASP A 110 -21.80 -5.26 -0.23
CA ASP A 110 -22.87 -4.75 -1.10
C ASP A 110 -22.86 -3.22 -1.15
N ARG A 111 -22.63 -2.55 0.00
CA ARG A 111 -22.52 -1.08 0.08
C ARG A 111 -21.37 -0.57 -0.80
N MET A 112 -20.20 -1.21 -0.78
CA MET A 112 -19.06 -0.84 -1.63
C MET A 112 -19.42 -0.93 -3.12
N LEU A 113 -20.18 -1.94 -3.52
CA LEU A 113 -20.58 -2.16 -4.92
C LEU A 113 -21.87 -1.43 -5.31
N ASN A 114 -22.54 -0.78 -4.37
CA ASN A 114 -23.72 0.05 -4.65
C ASN A 114 -23.28 1.37 -5.32
N PRO A 115 -23.74 1.70 -6.53
CA PRO A 115 -23.37 2.94 -7.22
C PRO A 115 -23.74 4.21 -6.45
N ALA A 116 -24.75 4.16 -5.57
CA ALA A 116 -25.12 5.28 -4.72
C ALA A 116 -24.05 5.63 -3.68
N THR A 117 -23.26 4.67 -3.24
CA THR A 117 -22.14 4.88 -2.30
C THR A 117 -20.99 5.67 -2.93
N LYS A 118 -20.77 5.51 -4.25
CA LYS A 118 -19.64 6.12 -4.99
C LYS A 118 -18.28 5.71 -4.41
N ALA A 119 -18.18 4.47 -3.94
CA ALA A 119 -16.94 3.94 -3.38
C ALA A 119 -15.78 4.00 -4.39
N LEU A 120 -14.57 4.28 -3.90
CA LEU A 120 -13.40 4.55 -4.74
C LEU A 120 -12.59 3.29 -5.07
N ASN A 121 -12.70 2.22 -4.27
CA ASN A 121 -11.91 0.99 -4.34
C ASN A 121 -12.75 -0.26 -4.61
N THR A 122 -13.76 -0.12 -5.46
CA THR A 122 -14.69 -1.21 -5.84
C THR A 122 -14.02 -2.40 -6.52
N ASP A 123 -12.86 -2.19 -7.12
CA ASP A 123 -12.02 -3.19 -7.80
C ASP A 123 -11.65 -4.38 -6.91
N ILE A 124 -11.56 -4.18 -5.59
CA ILE A 124 -11.33 -5.24 -4.58
C ILE A 124 -12.38 -6.37 -4.69
N LEU A 125 -13.64 -6.04 -5.02
CA LEU A 125 -14.78 -6.95 -4.98
C LEU A 125 -15.38 -7.28 -6.36
N THR A 126 -14.82 -6.77 -7.46
CA THR A 126 -15.36 -6.99 -8.83
C THR A 126 -15.36 -8.45 -9.28
N PHE A 127 -14.58 -9.31 -8.64
CA PHE A 127 -14.56 -10.76 -8.90
C PHE A 127 -15.79 -11.50 -8.36
N ILE A 128 -16.57 -10.88 -7.48
CA ILE A 128 -17.75 -11.51 -6.88
C ILE A 128 -18.87 -11.60 -7.92
N ALA A 129 -19.56 -12.73 -7.98
CA ALA A 129 -20.67 -12.94 -8.89
C ALA A 129 -21.79 -11.89 -8.65
N GLY A 130 -22.21 -11.21 -9.70
CA GLY A 130 -23.19 -10.12 -9.62
C GLY A 130 -22.63 -8.75 -9.21
N ALA A 131 -21.32 -8.64 -8.93
CA ALA A 131 -20.70 -7.35 -8.58
C ALA A 131 -20.88 -6.31 -9.69
N GLN A 132 -20.64 -6.67 -10.95
CA GLN A 132 -20.78 -5.75 -12.07
C GLN A 132 -22.24 -5.30 -12.27
N ASP A 133 -23.21 -6.20 -12.15
CA ASP A 133 -24.63 -5.84 -12.25
C ASP A 133 -25.05 -4.88 -11.12
N ARG A 134 -24.48 -5.05 -9.92
CA ARG A 134 -24.69 -4.14 -8.79
C ARG A 134 -24.09 -2.75 -9.07
N LEU A 135 -22.85 -2.70 -9.54
CA LEU A 135 -22.14 -1.45 -9.90
C LEU A 135 -22.88 -0.68 -11.03
N ASP A 136 -23.42 -1.40 -12.00
CA ASP A 136 -24.18 -0.83 -13.11
C ASP A 136 -25.62 -0.41 -12.70
N GLY A 137 -26.04 -0.67 -11.46
CA GLY A 137 -27.38 -0.40 -10.97
C GLY A 137 -28.47 -1.31 -11.61
N LYS A 138 -28.07 -2.47 -12.16
CA LYS A 138 -28.98 -3.46 -12.76
C LYS A 138 -29.53 -4.45 -11.72
N ALA A 139 -28.93 -4.54 -10.55
CA ALA A 139 -29.34 -5.41 -9.45
C ALA A 139 -29.41 -4.63 -8.14
N ASP A 140 -30.36 -5.01 -7.26
CA ASP A 140 -30.55 -4.41 -5.94
C ASP A 140 -29.55 -4.94 -4.91
N SER A 141 -28.88 -6.07 -5.19
CA SER A 141 -27.88 -6.70 -4.32
C SER A 141 -26.91 -7.56 -5.12
N VAL A 142 -25.76 -7.87 -4.51
CA VAL A 142 -24.73 -8.72 -5.10
C VAL A 142 -25.08 -10.20 -4.92
N SER A 143 -25.39 -10.90 -6.01
CA SER A 143 -25.87 -12.30 -5.98
C SER A 143 -24.86 -13.32 -5.41
N GLY A 144 -23.57 -13.01 -5.49
CA GLY A 144 -22.48 -13.85 -4.96
C GLY A 144 -22.21 -13.67 -3.47
N LEU A 145 -22.93 -12.76 -2.77
CA LEU A 145 -22.80 -12.55 -1.33
C LEU A 145 -23.97 -13.19 -0.59
N LYS A 146 -23.69 -14.02 0.43
CA LYS A 146 -24.74 -14.68 1.19
C LYS A 146 -24.35 -14.85 2.66
N ALA A 147 -25.17 -14.35 3.57
CA ALA A 147 -25.23 -14.80 4.95
C ALA A 147 -25.93 -16.16 4.98
N VAL A 148 -25.20 -17.23 5.27
CA VAL A 148 -25.76 -18.60 5.34
C VAL A 148 -26.49 -18.78 6.66
N ASP A 149 -25.88 -18.29 7.72
CA ASP A 149 -26.40 -18.15 9.08
C ASP A 149 -25.72 -16.93 9.74
N GLU A 150 -25.94 -16.74 11.05
CA GLU A 150 -25.43 -15.58 11.80
C GLU A 150 -23.89 -15.47 11.81
N HIS A 151 -23.19 -16.60 11.67
CA HIS A 151 -21.72 -16.67 11.75
C HIS A 151 -21.05 -17.23 10.48
N THR A 152 -21.80 -17.42 9.40
CA THR A 152 -21.26 -18.02 8.17
C THR A 152 -21.57 -17.13 6.96
N VAL A 153 -20.50 -16.64 6.31
CA VAL A 153 -20.57 -15.88 5.06
C VAL A 153 -20.08 -16.74 3.90
N GLN A 154 -20.85 -16.78 2.83
CA GLN A 154 -20.42 -17.42 1.59
C GLN A 154 -20.25 -16.36 0.50
N ILE A 155 -19.09 -16.38 -0.17
CA ILE A 155 -18.75 -15.50 -1.29
C ILE A 155 -18.48 -16.35 -2.51
N THR A 156 -19.24 -16.11 -3.60
CA THR A 156 -19.06 -16.82 -4.87
C THR A 156 -18.45 -15.90 -5.91
N LEU A 157 -17.37 -16.33 -6.54
CA LEU A 157 -16.66 -15.58 -7.58
C LEU A 157 -17.18 -15.94 -8.98
N THR A 158 -16.95 -15.05 -9.94
CA THR A 158 -17.26 -15.29 -11.38
C THR A 158 -16.24 -16.21 -12.03
N GLN A 159 -15.02 -16.27 -11.48
CA GLN A 159 -13.92 -17.12 -11.93
C GLN A 159 -12.97 -17.37 -10.76
N PRO A 160 -12.19 -18.45 -10.75
CA PRO A 160 -11.18 -18.68 -9.72
C PRO A 160 -10.18 -17.54 -9.68
N TYR A 161 -9.87 -17.04 -8.47
CA TYR A 161 -8.92 -15.94 -8.31
C TYR A 161 -8.01 -16.18 -7.10
N ALA A 162 -6.76 -16.53 -7.37
CA ALA A 162 -5.79 -16.93 -6.34
C ALA A 162 -5.45 -15.83 -5.32
N ALA A 163 -5.49 -14.56 -5.74
CA ALA A 163 -5.20 -13.42 -4.88
C ALA A 163 -6.41 -12.92 -4.07
N PHE A 164 -7.59 -13.57 -4.16
CA PHE A 164 -8.82 -13.07 -3.53
C PHE A 164 -8.68 -12.87 -2.02
N LEU A 165 -8.05 -13.81 -1.30
CA LEU A 165 -7.81 -13.66 0.14
C LEU A 165 -6.89 -12.48 0.46
N ALA A 166 -5.91 -12.20 -0.38
CA ALA A 166 -5.02 -11.06 -0.22
C ALA A 166 -5.76 -9.72 -0.45
N LEU A 167 -6.70 -9.67 -1.39
CA LEU A 167 -7.60 -8.52 -1.56
C LEU A 167 -8.48 -8.29 -0.33
N LEU A 168 -9.05 -9.35 0.25
CA LEU A 168 -9.86 -9.25 1.47
C LEU A 168 -9.07 -8.86 2.72
N ALA A 169 -7.73 -8.93 2.67
CA ALA A 169 -6.84 -8.45 3.72
C ALA A 169 -6.41 -6.98 3.51
N SER A 170 -6.78 -6.35 2.40
CA SER A 170 -6.51 -4.93 2.16
C SER A 170 -7.36 -4.04 3.05
N PRO A 171 -6.90 -2.82 3.40
CA PRO A 171 -7.67 -1.90 4.24
C PRO A 171 -9.08 -1.62 3.71
N GLY A 172 -9.24 -1.54 2.38
CA GLY A 172 -10.52 -1.32 1.73
C GLY A 172 -11.60 -2.36 2.04
N ALA A 173 -11.21 -3.57 2.46
CA ALA A 173 -12.15 -4.64 2.84
C ALA A 173 -12.55 -4.63 4.33
N SER A 174 -12.35 -3.53 5.06
CA SER A 174 -12.77 -3.38 6.46
C SER A 174 -14.27 -3.54 6.63
N ILE A 175 -14.69 -4.22 7.70
CA ILE A 175 -16.10 -4.58 7.94
C ILE A 175 -16.78 -3.53 8.82
N TYR A 176 -18.00 -3.16 8.45
CA TYR A 176 -18.85 -2.16 9.10
C TYR A 176 -20.09 -2.76 9.75
N ASN A 177 -20.53 -2.15 10.86
CA ASN A 177 -21.85 -2.45 11.42
C ASN A 177 -22.95 -1.88 10.55
N ARG A 178 -23.85 -2.73 10.06
CA ARG A 178 -24.94 -2.33 9.16
C ARG A 178 -25.83 -1.25 9.77
N ALA A 179 -26.38 -1.52 10.95
CA ALA A 179 -27.35 -0.62 11.58
C ALA A 179 -26.74 0.74 11.90
N PHE A 180 -25.51 0.75 12.39
CA PHE A 180 -24.78 1.98 12.70
C PHE A 180 -24.46 2.78 11.43
N THR A 181 -23.94 2.12 10.38
CA THR A 181 -23.58 2.79 9.12
C THR A 181 -24.80 3.35 8.40
N GLU A 182 -25.92 2.61 8.38
CA GLU A 182 -27.19 3.09 7.82
C GLU A 182 -27.73 4.29 8.60
N ALA A 183 -27.63 4.29 9.93
CA ALA A 183 -28.07 5.41 10.78
C ALA A 183 -27.17 6.66 10.61
N ALA A 184 -25.86 6.49 10.46
CA ALA A 184 -24.92 7.57 10.22
C ALA A 184 -25.02 8.17 8.82
N GLY A 185 -25.44 7.36 7.83
CA GLY A 185 -25.58 7.77 6.42
C GLY A 185 -24.31 8.41 5.87
N ASP A 186 -24.43 9.58 5.23
CA ASP A 186 -23.30 10.31 4.65
C ASP A 186 -22.31 10.86 5.68
N GLN A 187 -22.61 10.77 6.97
CA GLN A 187 -21.71 11.20 8.06
C GLN A 187 -20.82 10.06 8.56
N PHE A 188 -21.01 8.82 8.08
CA PHE A 188 -20.21 7.68 8.52
C PHE A 188 -18.70 7.93 8.33
N GLY A 189 -17.94 7.73 9.41
CA GLY A 189 -16.49 7.88 9.40
C GLY A 189 -15.94 9.31 9.46
N LEU A 190 -16.80 10.35 9.58
CA LEU A 190 -16.35 11.74 9.59
C LEU A 190 -16.03 12.30 11.00
N THR A 191 -16.61 11.73 12.02
CA THR A 191 -16.40 12.14 13.43
C THR A 191 -16.30 10.93 14.35
N PRO A 192 -15.82 11.08 15.60
CA PRO A 192 -15.85 9.99 16.58
C PRO A 192 -17.24 9.37 16.77
N GLU A 193 -18.30 10.18 16.82
CA GLU A 193 -19.68 9.73 17.06
C GLU A 193 -20.26 8.96 15.85
N THR A 194 -19.69 9.16 14.67
CA THR A 194 -20.10 8.49 13.42
C THR A 194 -19.11 7.44 12.95
N THR A 195 -18.18 7.03 13.81
CA THR A 195 -17.17 6.00 13.55
C THR A 195 -17.35 4.84 14.52
N ASN A 196 -17.61 3.64 13.99
CA ASN A 196 -17.84 2.43 14.79
C ASN A 196 -17.22 1.22 14.10
N GLY A 197 -16.20 0.65 14.71
CA GLY A 197 -15.47 -0.51 14.17
C GLY A 197 -15.33 -1.62 15.20
N THR A 198 -14.65 -2.69 14.84
CA THR A 198 -14.31 -3.82 15.73
C THR A 198 -12.86 -3.79 16.19
N GLY A 199 -12.08 -2.81 15.71
CA GLY A 199 -10.62 -2.77 15.82
C GLY A 199 -10.07 -2.50 17.22
N PRO A 200 -8.73 -2.51 17.35
CA PRO A 200 -8.04 -2.42 18.64
C PRO A 200 -8.16 -1.05 19.30
N PHE A 201 -8.51 0.00 18.57
CA PHE A 201 -8.63 1.34 19.14
C PHE A 201 -9.94 2.01 18.71
N ILE A 202 -10.47 2.84 19.59
CA ILE A 202 -11.70 3.62 19.43
C ILE A 202 -11.31 5.06 19.14
N LEU A 203 -11.82 5.66 18.07
CA LEU A 203 -11.62 7.09 17.78
C LEU A 203 -12.36 7.93 18.84
N ARG A 204 -11.64 8.83 19.55
CA ARG A 204 -12.19 9.67 20.60
C ARG A 204 -12.18 11.15 20.27
N ASP A 205 -11.22 11.59 19.46
CA ASP A 205 -11.14 12.96 19.00
C ASP A 205 -10.59 13.01 17.58
N TYR A 206 -11.12 13.94 16.79
CA TYR A 206 -10.71 14.17 15.43
C TYR A 206 -10.74 15.67 15.12
N THR A 207 -9.59 16.27 15.05
CA THR A 207 -9.40 17.65 14.61
C THR A 207 -8.82 17.65 13.19
N LEU A 208 -9.63 18.07 12.23
CA LEU A 208 -9.29 18.07 10.81
C LEU A 208 -7.97 18.82 10.54
N ASN A 209 -7.06 18.21 9.78
CA ASN A 209 -5.72 18.68 9.45
C ASN A 209 -4.80 18.94 10.66
N ASP A 210 -5.09 18.37 11.81
CA ASP A 210 -4.30 18.52 13.03
C ASP A 210 -3.98 17.16 13.64
N SER A 211 -5.00 16.47 14.18
CA SER A 211 -4.77 15.23 14.92
C SER A 211 -5.99 14.33 15.06
N GLN A 212 -5.70 13.03 15.28
CA GLN A 212 -6.67 12.03 15.69
C GLN A 212 -6.18 11.37 16.98
N MET A 213 -7.06 11.33 18.01
CA MET A 213 -6.81 10.64 19.27
C MET A 213 -7.64 9.37 19.35
N LEU A 214 -6.96 8.24 19.50
CA LEU A 214 -7.60 6.95 19.69
C LEU A 214 -7.29 6.42 21.10
N GLU A 215 -8.25 5.69 21.68
CA GLU A 215 -8.16 5.02 22.98
C GLU A 215 -8.25 3.51 22.80
N ALA A 216 -7.55 2.75 23.62
CA ALA A 216 -7.58 1.30 23.58
C ALA A 216 -9.01 0.75 23.71
N ASN A 217 -9.36 -0.23 22.88
CA ASN A 217 -10.58 -1.01 23.02
C ASN A 217 -10.37 -2.13 24.06
N ASP A 218 -10.96 -1.97 25.24
CA ASP A 218 -10.84 -2.95 26.33
C ASP A 218 -11.49 -4.31 25.97
N ASP A 219 -12.52 -4.29 25.12
CA ASP A 219 -13.27 -5.48 24.66
C ASP A 219 -12.74 -6.03 23.34
N TYR A 220 -11.54 -5.63 22.90
CA TYR A 220 -10.99 -6.11 21.62
C TYR A 220 -10.85 -7.63 21.59
N TRP A 221 -11.37 -8.28 20.57
CA TRP A 221 -11.46 -9.73 20.44
C TRP A 221 -10.11 -10.48 20.47
N ARG A 222 -9.00 -9.79 20.10
CA ARG A 222 -7.62 -10.33 20.24
C ARG A 222 -6.98 -10.02 21.58
N GLY A 223 -7.71 -9.39 22.50
CA GLY A 223 -7.23 -8.85 23.77
C GLY A 223 -6.90 -7.35 23.67
N ARG A 224 -6.98 -6.68 24.83
CA ARG A 224 -6.71 -5.25 24.92
C ARG A 224 -5.32 -4.89 24.36
N PRO A 225 -5.17 -3.81 23.55
CA PRO A 225 -3.86 -3.27 23.19
C PRO A 225 -3.01 -2.94 24.42
N LYS A 226 -1.68 -2.97 24.23
CA LYS A 226 -0.75 -2.56 25.30
C LYS A 226 -0.68 -1.05 25.47
N LEU A 227 -0.94 -0.32 24.41
CA LEU A 227 -1.09 1.15 24.46
C LEU A 227 -2.43 1.50 25.07
N ASP A 228 -2.47 2.56 25.89
CA ASP A 228 -3.71 3.16 26.37
C ASP A 228 -4.27 4.12 25.32
N ARG A 229 -3.40 4.84 24.62
CA ARG A 229 -3.76 5.80 23.57
C ARG A 229 -2.81 5.77 22.38
N LEU A 230 -3.35 6.16 21.25
CA LEU A 230 -2.62 6.43 20.00
C LEU A 230 -2.97 7.85 19.53
N LEU A 231 -1.97 8.73 19.47
CA LEU A 231 -2.09 10.06 18.87
C LEU A 231 -1.45 10.06 17.50
N ILE A 232 -2.25 10.34 16.46
CA ILE A 232 -1.79 10.54 15.10
C ILE A 232 -1.85 12.03 14.79
N ARG A 233 -0.70 12.67 14.51
CA ARG A 233 -0.61 14.09 14.15
C ARG A 233 -0.47 14.27 12.66
N VAL A 234 -1.08 15.31 12.10
CA VAL A 234 -0.85 15.71 10.71
C VAL A 234 0.27 16.74 10.67
N VAL A 235 1.44 16.35 10.15
CA VAL A 235 2.62 17.23 10.07
C VAL A 235 3.26 17.07 8.70
N THR A 236 3.25 18.14 7.91
CA THR A 236 3.73 18.15 6.52
C THR A 236 5.17 18.64 6.37
N ASP A 237 5.67 19.43 7.33
CA ASP A 237 7.01 20.02 7.27
C ASP A 237 8.06 19.12 7.94
N SER A 238 9.09 18.73 7.18
CA SER A 238 10.09 17.76 7.62
C SER A 238 11.00 18.27 8.75
N GLU A 239 11.23 19.58 8.86
CA GLU A 239 12.01 20.15 9.97
C GLU A 239 11.18 20.19 11.24
N THR A 240 9.88 20.52 11.14
CA THR A 240 8.94 20.46 12.25
C THR A 240 8.83 19.02 12.79
N LEU A 241 8.70 18.03 11.89
CA LEU A 241 8.73 16.61 12.26
C LEU A 241 9.98 16.25 13.07
N ARG A 242 11.16 16.69 12.59
CA ARG A 242 12.42 16.44 13.30
C ARG A 242 12.44 17.09 14.67
N MET A 243 12.01 18.35 14.79
CA MET A 243 11.96 19.05 16.08
C MET A 243 11.04 18.34 17.08
N LEU A 244 9.85 17.91 16.66
CA LEU A 244 8.92 17.14 17.49
C LEU A 244 9.51 15.81 17.95
N PHE A 245 10.25 15.11 17.07
CA PHE A 245 10.91 13.87 17.43
C PHE A 245 12.06 14.09 18.42
N GLU A 246 12.90 15.09 18.20
CA GLU A 246 14.04 15.43 19.06
C GLU A 246 13.61 16.01 20.43
N SER A 247 12.45 16.70 20.48
CA SER A 247 11.87 17.22 21.72
C SER A 247 11.02 16.21 22.49
N ASP A 248 11.00 14.95 22.03
CA ASP A 248 10.27 13.86 22.69
C ASP A 248 8.72 13.99 22.60
N GLU A 249 8.24 14.78 21.62
CA GLU A 249 6.81 14.96 21.33
C GLU A 249 6.28 14.02 20.23
N LEU A 250 7.17 13.27 19.58
CA LEU A 250 6.88 12.24 18.59
C LEU A 250 7.69 10.99 18.91
N ASP A 251 7.09 9.81 18.79
CA ASP A 251 7.71 8.53 19.13
C ASP A 251 8.28 7.80 17.92
N VAL A 252 7.69 8.02 16.74
CA VAL A 252 8.07 7.39 15.48
C VAL A 252 8.21 8.46 14.41
N PHE A 253 9.36 8.49 13.75
CA PHE A 253 9.67 9.40 12.65
C PHE A 253 9.79 8.58 11.36
N ASP A 254 8.91 8.83 10.40
CA ASP A 254 8.95 8.19 9.08
C ASP A 254 9.88 8.98 8.14
N LEU A 255 10.99 8.34 7.72
CA LEU A 255 11.95 8.95 6.81
C LEU A 255 11.45 9.03 5.37
N ASP A 256 10.42 8.30 4.99
CA ASP A 256 9.83 8.42 3.66
C ASP A 256 9.04 9.72 3.50
N TYR A 257 8.44 10.21 4.60
CA TYR A 257 7.77 11.51 4.62
C TYR A 257 8.74 12.69 4.78
N ALA A 258 9.93 12.43 5.30
CA ALA A 258 10.96 13.45 5.48
C ALA A 258 12.33 12.97 4.93
N PRO A 259 12.42 12.65 3.63
CA PRO A 259 13.60 12.00 3.05
C PRO A 259 14.87 12.85 3.12
N THR A 260 14.75 14.17 3.19
CA THR A 260 15.89 15.09 3.37
C THR A 260 16.58 14.91 4.72
N GLN A 261 15.90 14.32 5.71
CA GLN A 261 16.46 14.03 7.03
C GLN A 261 17.24 12.70 7.09
N THR A 262 17.19 11.89 6.04
CA THR A 262 17.88 10.58 5.98
C THR A 262 19.38 10.69 6.30
N PRO A 263 20.18 11.61 5.69
CA PRO A 263 21.60 11.73 6.03
C PRO A 263 21.84 12.09 7.50
N TYR A 264 20.99 12.92 8.07
CA TYR A 264 21.09 13.32 9.48
C TYR A 264 20.92 12.12 10.42
N PHE A 265 19.81 11.39 10.31
CA PHE A 265 19.51 10.29 11.23
C PHE A 265 20.48 9.11 11.06
N TYR A 266 20.87 8.76 9.83
CA TYR A 266 21.83 7.69 9.59
C TYR A 266 23.27 8.06 9.99
N GLY A 267 23.63 9.34 9.95
CA GLY A 267 24.95 9.86 10.33
C GLY A 267 25.08 10.19 11.81
N SER A 268 23.99 10.33 12.54
CA SER A 268 23.97 10.74 13.95
C SER A 268 24.41 9.61 14.88
N ASP A 269 25.38 9.85 15.75
CA ASP A 269 25.75 8.90 16.79
C ASP A 269 24.64 8.69 17.82
N GLN A 270 23.77 9.67 18.00
CA GLN A 270 22.62 9.61 18.89
C GLN A 270 21.49 8.74 18.33
N TRP A 271 21.19 8.87 17.02
CA TRP A 271 19.97 8.32 16.43
C TRP A 271 20.17 7.08 15.55
N LYS A 272 21.37 6.87 14.98
CA LYS A 272 21.61 5.76 14.04
C LYS A 272 21.25 4.37 14.58
N ALA A 273 21.37 4.16 15.89
CA ALA A 273 21.00 2.89 16.53
C ALA A 273 19.47 2.71 16.67
N GLN A 274 18.70 3.77 16.51
CA GLN A 274 17.24 3.77 16.58
C GLN A 274 16.58 3.69 15.21
N VAL A 275 17.36 3.73 14.13
CA VAL A 275 16.84 3.52 12.76
C VAL A 275 16.40 2.06 12.63
N ARG A 276 15.16 1.89 12.16
CA ARG A 276 14.56 0.61 11.77
C ARG A 276 14.32 0.66 10.28
N SER A 277 14.82 -0.31 9.54
CA SER A 277 14.69 -0.34 8.08
C SER A 277 14.35 -1.74 7.60
N GLY A 278 13.56 -1.82 6.54
CA GLY A 278 13.18 -3.07 5.89
C GLY A 278 12.80 -2.83 4.44
N PRO A 279 12.75 -3.90 3.61
CA PRO A 279 12.33 -3.76 2.22
C PRO A 279 10.92 -3.20 2.13
N ARG A 280 10.73 -2.23 1.23
CA ARG A 280 9.43 -1.75 0.79
C ARG A 280 8.96 -2.61 -0.38
N VAL A 281 7.78 -3.21 -0.30
CA VAL A 281 7.23 -3.97 -1.42
C VAL A 281 6.67 -3.01 -2.47
N GLY A 282 7.60 -2.45 -3.21
CA GLY A 282 7.34 -1.49 -4.27
C GLY A 282 8.55 -1.37 -5.18
N MET A 283 8.36 -0.86 -6.38
CA MET A 283 9.39 -0.76 -7.39
C MET A 283 9.34 0.59 -8.11
N TYR A 284 10.49 1.23 -8.22
CA TYR A 284 10.72 2.30 -9.17
C TYR A 284 11.02 1.69 -10.53
N TYR A 285 10.38 2.19 -11.56
CA TYR A 285 10.51 1.65 -12.91
C TYR A 285 10.46 2.75 -13.96
N TYR A 286 10.97 2.42 -15.13
CA TYR A 286 10.82 3.23 -16.32
C TYR A 286 9.87 2.54 -17.30
N ASN A 287 8.79 3.25 -17.66
CA ASN A 287 7.82 2.81 -18.64
C ASN A 287 8.34 3.04 -20.05
N ILE A 288 8.18 2.04 -20.92
CA ILE A 288 8.47 2.13 -22.35
C ILE A 288 7.19 1.93 -23.14
N ASN A 289 6.75 2.95 -23.87
CA ASN A 289 5.61 2.82 -24.80
C ASN A 289 6.06 2.14 -26.09
N GLN A 290 5.74 0.85 -26.23
CA GLN A 290 6.16 0.02 -27.35
C GLN A 290 5.40 0.31 -28.66
N ALA A 291 4.29 1.06 -28.62
CA ALA A 291 3.58 1.51 -29.82
C ALA A 291 4.24 2.73 -30.49
N LYS A 292 5.18 3.39 -29.79
CA LYS A 292 5.85 4.60 -30.29
C LYS A 292 7.28 4.30 -30.72
N LYS A 293 7.67 4.85 -31.90
CA LYS A 293 9.06 4.79 -32.34
C LYS A 293 9.95 5.64 -31.42
N PRO A 294 11.18 5.20 -31.18
CA PRO A 294 11.87 4.02 -31.76
C PRO A 294 11.68 2.73 -30.92
N PHE A 295 10.83 2.74 -29.88
CA PHE A 295 10.68 1.64 -28.92
C PHE A 295 9.80 0.48 -29.43
N ASP A 296 9.32 0.53 -30.66
CA ASP A 296 8.73 -0.60 -31.37
C ASP A 296 9.76 -1.70 -31.67
N ASP A 297 11.07 -1.36 -31.71
CA ASP A 297 12.18 -2.31 -31.91
C ASP A 297 12.76 -2.78 -30.56
N VAL A 298 12.77 -4.09 -30.31
CA VAL A 298 13.31 -4.71 -29.10
C VAL A 298 14.81 -4.39 -28.87
N ARG A 299 15.59 -4.20 -29.94
CA ARG A 299 17.02 -3.84 -29.82
C ARG A 299 17.18 -2.45 -29.23
N VAL A 300 16.29 -1.51 -29.56
CA VAL A 300 16.27 -0.17 -28.98
C VAL A 300 15.88 -0.23 -27.51
N ARG A 301 14.88 -1.05 -27.16
CA ARG A 301 14.47 -1.21 -25.75
C ARG A 301 15.60 -1.82 -24.91
N LYS A 302 16.29 -2.83 -25.41
CA LYS A 302 17.49 -3.41 -24.76
C LYS A 302 18.62 -2.40 -24.62
N ALA A 303 18.90 -1.63 -25.68
CA ALA A 303 19.87 -0.55 -25.62
C ALA A 303 19.52 0.46 -24.51
N PHE A 304 18.24 0.82 -24.40
CA PHE A 304 17.78 1.74 -23.36
C PHE A 304 17.95 1.17 -21.95
N GLN A 305 17.58 -0.10 -21.71
CA GLN A 305 17.83 -0.77 -20.42
C GLN A 305 19.32 -0.74 -20.04
N MET A 306 20.20 -1.03 -20.98
CA MET A 306 21.65 -1.11 -20.76
C MET A 306 22.33 0.25 -20.63
N SER A 307 21.65 1.34 -20.98
CA SER A 307 22.19 2.71 -20.91
C SER A 307 21.94 3.41 -19.56
N ILE A 308 21.20 2.77 -18.64
CA ILE A 308 20.84 3.37 -17.35
C ILE A 308 21.69 2.77 -16.23
N ASP A 309 22.56 3.59 -15.62
CA ASP A 309 23.24 3.27 -14.36
C ASP A 309 22.29 3.48 -13.19
N ARG A 310 21.55 2.42 -12.88
CA ARG A 310 20.54 2.39 -11.82
C ARG A 310 21.14 2.61 -10.43
N GLN A 311 22.39 2.14 -10.21
CA GLN A 311 23.08 2.33 -8.92
C GLN A 311 23.39 3.79 -8.68
N THR A 312 23.89 4.51 -9.69
CA THR A 312 24.13 5.96 -9.57
C THR A 312 22.86 6.73 -9.25
N ILE A 313 21.71 6.34 -9.83
CA ILE A 313 20.42 6.98 -9.50
C ILE A 313 20.05 6.71 -8.04
N LEU A 314 20.13 5.45 -7.60
CA LEU A 314 19.83 5.06 -6.23
C LEU A 314 20.71 5.82 -5.21
N ASP A 315 22.01 5.90 -5.48
CA ASP A 315 22.96 6.55 -4.57
C ASP A 315 22.74 8.06 -4.47
N LYS A 316 22.55 8.73 -5.61
CA LYS A 316 22.42 10.20 -5.65
C LYS A 316 21.06 10.71 -5.23
N ASN A 317 19.98 10.03 -5.67
CA ASN A 317 18.61 10.48 -5.42
C ASN A 317 18.01 9.93 -4.12
N PHE A 318 18.47 8.75 -3.68
CA PHE A 318 17.86 8.00 -2.58
C PHE A 318 18.88 7.58 -1.51
N TYR A 319 20.03 8.23 -1.48
CA TYR A 319 21.09 8.02 -0.47
C TYR A 319 21.57 6.55 -0.38
N GLY A 320 21.44 5.77 -1.45
CA GLY A 320 21.77 4.36 -1.47
C GLY A 320 20.84 3.47 -0.62
N LYS A 321 19.64 3.98 -0.24
CA LYS A 321 18.70 3.25 0.62
C LYS A 321 17.73 2.41 -0.22
N GLY A 322 18.16 1.23 -0.58
CA GLY A 322 17.40 0.31 -1.42
C GLY A 322 18.29 -0.72 -2.09
N LYS A 323 17.71 -1.42 -3.05
CA LYS A 323 18.44 -2.38 -3.89
C LYS A 323 17.93 -2.33 -5.31
N LEU A 324 18.83 -2.60 -6.26
CA LEU A 324 18.47 -2.77 -7.65
C LEU A 324 17.52 -3.95 -7.80
N GLU A 325 16.56 -3.79 -8.69
CA GLU A 325 15.63 -4.84 -9.09
C GLU A 325 15.83 -5.15 -10.57
N ASP A 326 15.80 -6.43 -10.90
CA ASP A 326 16.04 -6.91 -12.24
C ASP A 326 14.81 -7.61 -12.87
N GLY A 327 13.71 -7.68 -12.12
CA GLY A 327 12.47 -8.37 -12.51
C GLY A 327 11.22 -7.50 -12.36
N VAL A 328 10.08 -8.11 -12.60
CA VAL A 328 8.76 -7.47 -12.42
C VAL A 328 8.36 -7.43 -10.95
N MET A 329 8.78 -8.43 -10.17
CA MET A 329 8.44 -8.56 -8.76
C MET A 329 9.51 -7.92 -7.88
N PRO A 330 9.17 -6.93 -7.02
CA PRO A 330 10.10 -6.39 -6.05
C PRO A 330 10.34 -7.36 -4.88
N ARG A 331 11.43 -7.16 -4.16
CA ARG A 331 11.73 -7.88 -2.91
C ARG A 331 10.56 -7.77 -1.91
N GLY A 332 10.29 -8.86 -1.21
CA GLY A 332 9.21 -8.93 -0.23
C GLY A 332 7.85 -9.32 -0.82
N LEU A 333 7.66 -9.23 -2.13
CA LEU A 333 6.45 -9.71 -2.79
C LEU A 333 6.41 -11.25 -2.77
N ALA A 334 5.23 -11.82 -2.61
CA ALA A 334 5.02 -13.26 -2.75
C ALA A 334 5.56 -13.75 -4.11
N CYS A 335 6.07 -14.99 -4.16
CA CYS A 335 6.72 -15.58 -5.35
C CYS A 335 8.01 -14.88 -5.83
N TYR A 336 8.51 -13.87 -5.12
CA TYR A 336 9.75 -13.20 -5.51
C TYR A 336 10.88 -14.21 -5.74
N ALA A 337 11.59 -14.03 -6.85
CA ALA A 337 12.86 -14.69 -7.13
C ALA A 337 13.79 -13.67 -7.80
N ALA A 338 15.09 -13.82 -7.55
CA ALA A 338 16.07 -12.99 -8.24
C ALA A 338 16.01 -13.25 -9.74
N ALA A 339 15.90 -12.19 -10.53
CA ALA A 339 15.92 -12.23 -11.99
C ALA A 339 17.35 -12.09 -12.53
N THR A 340 17.51 -12.24 -13.85
CA THR A 340 18.80 -12.01 -14.51
C THR A 340 19.21 -10.54 -14.36
N PRO A 341 20.41 -10.24 -13.84
CA PRO A 341 20.85 -8.87 -13.68
C PRO A 341 20.92 -8.11 -15.02
N ILE A 342 20.32 -6.92 -15.07
CA ILE A 342 20.43 -6.02 -16.21
C ILE A 342 21.80 -5.35 -16.17
N GLU A 343 22.60 -5.60 -17.21
CA GLU A 343 23.94 -5.05 -17.37
C GLU A 343 23.88 -3.55 -17.71
N TYR A 344 24.63 -2.71 -17.00
CA TYR A 344 24.92 -1.35 -17.45
C TYR A 344 26.08 -1.38 -18.44
N ASN A 345 25.84 -1.07 -19.70
CA ASN A 345 26.86 -1.10 -20.75
C ASN A 345 26.49 -0.14 -21.89
N PRO A 346 26.80 1.16 -21.75
CA PRO A 346 26.45 2.18 -22.75
C PRO A 346 27.13 1.93 -24.11
N THR A 347 28.30 1.29 -24.13
CA THR A 347 28.99 0.94 -25.38
C THR A 347 28.19 -0.08 -26.19
N LYS A 348 27.78 -1.18 -25.56
CA LYS A 348 26.94 -2.21 -26.18
C LYS A 348 25.54 -1.65 -26.53
N ALA A 349 25.00 -0.77 -25.73
CA ALA A 349 23.74 -0.06 -26.01
C ALA A 349 23.86 0.74 -27.33
N LYS A 350 24.97 1.45 -27.54
CA LYS A 350 25.24 2.19 -28.77
C LYS A 350 25.36 1.27 -29.99
N GLU A 351 25.99 0.10 -29.84
CA GLU A 351 26.08 -0.92 -30.90
C GLU A 351 24.67 -1.41 -31.28
N LEU A 352 23.83 -1.76 -30.31
CA LEU A 352 22.44 -2.18 -30.54
C LEU A 352 21.60 -1.10 -31.22
N LEU A 353 21.81 0.19 -30.90
CA LEU A 353 21.15 1.29 -31.59
C LEU A 353 21.58 1.37 -33.06
N ALA A 354 22.87 1.21 -33.34
CA ALA A 354 23.37 1.20 -34.71
C ALA A 354 22.81 0.01 -35.53
N GLU A 355 22.75 -1.19 -34.92
CA GLU A 355 22.12 -2.36 -35.53
C GLU A 355 20.61 -2.17 -35.78
N ALA A 356 19.94 -1.40 -34.93
CA ALA A 356 18.53 -1.03 -35.08
C ALA A 356 18.29 0.07 -36.13
N GLY A 357 19.38 0.62 -36.74
CA GLY A 357 19.29 1.61 -37.81
C GLY A 357 19.50 3.05 -37.34
N TYR A 358 20.01 3.26 -36.13
CA TYR A 358 20.26 4.58 -35.53
C TYR A 358 21.75 4.81 -35.19
N PRO A 359 22.69 4.73 -36.15
CA PRO A 359 24.13 4.86 -35.89
C PRO A 359 24.52 6.27 -35.39
N ASP A 360 23.74 7.31 -35.76
CA ASP A 360 23.94 8.70 -35.34
C ASP A 360 23.11 9.10 -34.12
N GLY A 361 22.49 8.10 -33.45
CA GLY A 361 21.59 8.26 -32.35
C GLY A 361 20.14 8.53 -32.71
N VAL A 362 19.27 8.58 -31.73
CA VAL A 362 17.81 8.69 -31.92
C VAL A 362 17.17 9.59 -30.86
N GLU A 363 16.19 10.39 -31.29
CA GLU A 363 15.41 11.22 -30.37
C GLU A 363 14.38 10.38 -29.61
N ILE A 364 14.23 10.66 -28.30
CA ILE A 364 13.23 10.07 -27.43
C ILE A 364 12.65 11.12 -26.48
N THR A 365 11.45 10.86 -25.95
CA THR A 365 10.80 11.71 -24.96
C THR A 365 10.83 11.05 -23.59
N LEU A 366 11.23 11.80 -22.55
CA LEU A 366 11.04 11.48 -21.13
C LEU A 366 9.92 12.37 -20.59
N GLN A 367 8.75 11.81 -20.37
CA GLN A 367 7.60 12.59 -19.92
C GLN A 367 7.53 12.63 -18.40
N GLN A 368 7.13 13.80 -17.85
CA GLN A 368 6.86 13.99 -16.42
C GLN A 368 5.67 14.93 -16.20
N ALA A 369 5.02 14.85 -15.03
CA ALA A 369 4.00 15.81 -14.65
C ALA A 369 4.58 16.98 -13.86
N SER A 370 3.97 18.16 -13.99
CA SER A 370 4.49 19.41 -13.43
C SER A 370 4.43 19.51 -11.90
N ASN A 371 3.53 18.73 -11.27
CA ASN A 371 3.38 18.65 -9.81
C ASN A 371 4.23 17.56 -9.15
N TRP A 372 4.99 16.79 -9.93
CA TRP A 372 5.89 15.81 -9.35
C TRP A 372 6.99 16.49 -8.54
N SER A 373 7.42 15.84 -7.45
CA SER A 373 8.47 16.38 -6.61
C SER A 373 9.79 16.57 -7.37
N GLN A 374 10.65 17.46 -6.89
CA GLN A 374 11.97 17.73 -7.48
C GLN A 374 12.79 16.46 -7.70
N ARG A 375 12.65 15.47 -6.81
CA ARG A 375 13.33 14.18 -6.91
C ARG A 375 13.06 13.44 -8.23
N TRP A 376 11.83 13.50 -8.76
CA TRP A 376 11.50 12.91 -10.06
C TRP A 376 12.19 13.66 -11.21
N SER A 377 12.22 14.97 -11.14
CA SER A 377 12.92 15.81 -12.13
C SER A 377 14.42 15.52 -12.10
N ASP A 378 15.04 15.43 -10.93
CA ASP A 378 16.45 15.09 -10.76
C ASP A 378 16.77 13.70 -11.33
N MET A 379 15.93 12.71 -11.06
CA MET A 379 16.06 11.36 -11.61
C MET A 379 15.99 11.36 -13.14
N ASN A 380 15.02 12.06 -13.73
CA ASN A 380 14.89 12.17 -15.18
C ASN A 380 16.09 12.89 -15.82
N GLN A 381 16.69 13.89 -15.16
CA GLN A 381 17.92 14.55 -15.63
C GLN A 381 19.14 13.62 -15.60
N ILE A 382 19.26 12.79 -14.54
CA ILE A 382 20.32 11.77 -14.47
C ILE A 382 20.14 10.77 -15.61
N ILE A 383 18.93 10.25 -15.83
CA ILE A 383 18.64 9.31 -16.92
C ILE A 383 18.94 9.96 -18.27
N GLN A 384 18.52 11.20 -18.50
CA GLN A 384 18.80 11.94 -19.74
C GLN A 384 20.30 12.00 -20.05
N ALA A 385 21.12 12.32 -19.03
CA ALA A 385 22.58 12.39 -19.20
C ALA A 385 23.20 11.01 -19.51
N GLN A 386 22.75 9.96 -18.83
CA GLN A 386 23.26 8.60 -19.01
C GLN A 386 22.93 8.03 -20.39
N VAL A 387 21.66 8.13 -20.82
CA VAL A 387 21.23 7.57 -22.10
C VAL A 387 21.85 8.29 -23.28
N ALA A 388 22.29 9.56 -23.11
CA ALA A 388 23.01 10.30 -24.13
C ALA A 388 24.36 9.66 -24.49
N GLU A 389 25.04 9.00 -23.55
CA GLU A 389 26.30 8.28 -23.79
C GLU A 389 26.09 7.10 -24.76
N ALA A 390 24.91 6.48 -24.72
CA ALA A 390 24.53 5.40 -25.63
C ALA A 390 24.00 5.89 -26.98
N GLY A 391 23.78 7.21 -27.15
CA GLY A 391 23.29 7.81 -28.39
C GLY A 391 21.80 8.17 -28.39
N PHE A 392 21.10 8.08 -27.26
CA PHE A 392 19.74 8.61 -27.16
C PHE A 392 19.77 10.13 -26.97
N LYS A 393 18.99 10.85 -27.75
CA LYS A 393 18.78 12.31 -27.63
C LYS A 393 17.47 12.53 -26.89
N ALA A 394 17.55 12.46 -25.56
CA ALA A 394 16.36 12.47 -24.69
C ALA A 394 15.90 13.91 -24.42
N ASN A 395 14.62 14.19 -24.69
CA ASN A 395 13.95 15.45 -24.39
C ASN A 395 13.02 15.25 -23.19
N ILE A 396 13.24 15.98 -22.09
CA ILE A 396 12.32 15.98 -20.95
C ILE A 396 11.15 16.89 -21.26
N VAL A 397 9.94 16.33 -21.26
CA VAL A 397 8.69 17.07 -21.52
C VAL A 397 7.83 17.06 -20.25
N THR A 398 7.54 18.25 -19.75
CA THR A 398 6.69 18.44 -18.58
C THR A 398 5.29 18.85 -19.03
N SER A 399 4.27 18.14 -18.55
CA SER A 399 2.85 18.43 -18.80
C SER A 399 2.10 18.62 -17.48
N ASP A 400 0.91 19.22 -17.55
CA ASP A 400 -0.04 19.18 -16.44
C ASP A 400 -0.40 17.73 -16.08
N GLU A 401 -0.59 17.44 -14.80
CA GLU A 401 -0.86 16.07 -14.33
C GLU A 401 -2.13 15.49 -14.93
N ALA A 402 -3.21 16.26 -14.99
CA ALA A 402 -4.46 15.79 -15.56
C ALA A 402 -4.30 15.42 -17.05
N ALA A 403 -3.52 16.22 -17.80
CA ALA A 403 -3.20 15.95 -19.20
C ALA A 403 -2.31 14.70 -19.33
N PHE A 404 -1.29 14.53 -18.46
CA PHE A 404 -0.47 13.33 -18.40
C PHE A 404 -1.31 12.08 -18.12
N MET A 405 -2.15 12.13 -17.10
CA MET A 405 -3.00 11.00 -16.70
C MET A 405 -4.03 10.64 -17.79
N ALA A 406 -4.60 11.65 -18.46
CA ALA A 406 -5.53 11.43 -19.57
C ALA A 406 -4.85 10.74 -20.76
N ALA A 407 -3.66 11.21 -21.17
CA ALA A 407 -2.87 10.60 -22.24
C ALA A 407 -2.48 9.16 -21.88
N ARG A 408 -2.02 8.93 -20.64
CA ARG A 408 -1.66 7.59 -20.14
C ARG A 408 -2.84 6.63 -20.20
N LYS A 409 -4.02 7.04 -19.71
CA LYS A 409 -5.23 6.21 -19.65
C LYS A 409 -5.69 5.69 -21.02
N VAL A 410 -5.42 6.43 -22.10
CA VAL A 410 -5.75 6.00 -23.47
C VAL A 410 -4.56 5.35 -24.20
N GLY A 411 -3.42 5.18 -23.53
CA GLY A 411 -2.23 4.55 -24.09
C GLY A 411 -1.36 5.48 -24.94
N ASP A 412 -1.55 6.79 -24.88
CA ASP A 412 -0.88 7.78 -25.74
C ASP A 412 0.23 8.57 -25.05
N SER A 413 0.53 8.32 -23.76
CA SER A 413 1.69 8.96 -23.14
C SER A 413 3.00 8.42 -23.74
N ASP A 414 4.03 9.26 -23.72
CA ASP A 414 5.40 8.84 -23.99
C ASP A 414 5.98 8.07 -22.79
N ASN A 415 7.28 7.78 -22.85
CA ASN A 415 7.98 7.06 -21.80
C ASN A 415 8.11 7.92 -20.54
N TYR A 416 7.99 7.29 -19.36
CA TYR A 416 8.03 8.01 -18.09
C TYR A 416 8.60 7.12 -16.98
N THR A 417 9.11 7.76 -15.92
CA THR A 417 9.46 7.09 -14.66
C THR A 417 8.27 7.10 -13.71
N GLN A 418 8.13 6.04 -12.91
CA GLN A 418 7.09 5.97 -11.87
C GLN A 418 7.50 4.99 -10.76
N VAL A 419 6.72 4.94 -9.68
CA VAL A 419 6.79 3.95 -8.62
C VAL A 419 5.45 3.22 -8.51
N TRP A 420 5.50 1.94 -8.17
CA TRP A 420 4.33 1.17 -7.77
C TRP A 420 4.60 0.52 -6.44
N SER A 421 3.73 0.72 -5.48
CA SER A 421 3.71 0.01 -4.21
C SER A 421 2.62 -1.05 -4.24
N ALA A 422 2.89 -2.22 -3.67
CA ALA A 422 1.92 -3.30 -3.69
C ALA A 422 0.68 -2.97 -2.85
N ASP A 423 -0.51 -3.04 -3.44
CA ASP A 423 -1.79 -2.89 -2.75
C ASP A 423 -2.11 -4.13 -1.91
N PHE A 424 -1.68 -5.28 -2.40
CA PHE A 424 -1.77 -6.59 -1.73
C PHE A 424 -0.56 -7.46 -2.09
N ASN A 425 -0.18 -8.36 -1.18
CA ASN A 425 1.03 -9.15 -1.33
C ASN A 425 0.81 -10.37 -2.25
N ASP A 426 0.69 -10.11 -3.54
CA ASP A 426 0.56 -11.13 -4.59
C ASP A 426 1.15 -10.64 -5.93
N PRO A 427 1.79 -11.52 -6.75
CA PRO A 427 2.32 -11.16 -8.07
C PRO A 427 1.29 -10.53 -9.01
N ASP A 428 0.03 -10.90 -8.90
CA ASP A 428 -1.05 -10.34 -9.73
C ASP A 428 -1.12 -8.82 -9.66
N ASN A 429 -0.76 -8.23 -8.50
CA ASN A 429 -0.72 -6.77 -8.30
C ASN A 429 0.25 -6.06 -9.26
N PHE A 430 1.29 -6.74 -9.74
CA PHE A 430 2.22 -6.21 -10.72
C PHE A 430 1.88 -6.68 -12.15
N PHE A 431 1.75 -7.98 -12.35
CA PHE A 431 1.59 -8.53 -13.70
C PHE A 431 0.27 -8.11 -14.35
N TYR A 432 -0.85 -8.22 -13.64
CA TYR A 432 -2.14 -7.81 -14.19
C TYR A 432 -2.21 -6.29 -14.39
N THR A 433 -1.74 -5.53 -13.42
CA THR A 433 -1.77 -4.06 -13.46
C THR A 433 -0.99 -3.49 -14.65
N PHE A 434 0.12 -4.11 -15.05
CA PHE A 434 1.02 -3.55 -16.07
C PHE A 434 0.98 -4.29 -17.39
N PHE A 435 0.79 -5.62 -17.38
CA PHE A 435 1.02 -6.47 -18.55
C PHE A 435 -0.19 -7.28 -18.98
N SER A 436 -1.37 -7.15 -18.35
CA SER A 436 -2.63 -7.67 -18.89
C SER A 436 -3.04 -6.88 -20.13
N GLU A 437 -3.96 -7.40 -20.92
CA GLU A 437 -4.47 -6.73 -22.12
C GLU A 437 -5.03 -5.33 -21.83
N SER A 438 -5.77 -5.17 -20.73
CA SER A 438 -6.28 -3.86 -20.28
C SER A 438 -5.19 -3.03 -19.61
N GLY A 439 -4.37 -3.62 -18.72
CA GLY A 439 -3.34 -2.94 -17.94
C GLY A 439 -2.28 -2.29 -18.81
N THR A 440 -1.76 -3.02 -19.79
CA THR A 440 -0.73 -2.52 -20.71
C THR A 440 -1.17 -1.26 -21.46
N LYS A 441 -2.46 -1.17 -21.82
CA LYS A 441 -3.01 0.00 -22.49
C LYS A 441 -3.15 1.20 -21.55
N VAL A 442 -3.82 1.04 -20.40
CA VAL A 442 -4.08 2.15 -19.47
C VAL A 442 -2.81 2.67 -18.77
N ARG A 443 -1.72 1.92 -18.86
CA ARG A 443 -0.39 2.31 -18.39
C ARG A 443 0.54 2.75 -19.52
N ALA A 444 0.04 2.76 -20.77
CA ALA A 444 0.78 3.14 -21.98
C ALA A 444 2.08 2.32 -22.23
N TYR A 445 2.09 1.04 -21.87
CA TYR A 445 3.14 0.11 -22.33
C TYR A 445 2.88 -0.35 -23.76
N ASN A 446 1.59 -0.56 -24.05
CA ASN A 446 1.13 -1.05 -25.35
C ASN A 446 1.89 -2.31 -25.83
N ASN A 447 2.26 -3.17 -24.87
CA ASN A 447 2.73 -4.51 -25.20
C ASN A 447 1.53 -5.31 -25.73
N ASN A 448 1.62 -5.81 -26.96
CA ASN A 448 0.55 -6.57 -27.60
C ASN A 448 0.95 -8.05 -27.76
N ASP A 449 1.38 -8.68 -26.69
CA ASP A 449 1.74 -10.09 -26.67
C ASP A 449 0.61 -10.96 -26.09
N PRO A 450 -0.20 -11.64 -26.94
CA PRO A 450 -1.32 -12.45 -26.48
C PRO A 450 -0.89 -13.67 -25.63
N GLU A 451 0.36 -14.16 -25.78
CA GLU A 451 0.87 -15.25 -24.95
C GLU A 451 1.11 -14.77 -23.52
N VAL A 452 1.62 -13.54 -23.34
CA VAL A 452 1.77 -12.91 -22.03
C VAL A 452 0.39 -12.71 -21.38
N PHE A 453 -0.60 -12.20 -22.12
CA PHE A 453 -1.95 -11.99 -21.61
C PHE A 453 -2.59 -13.30 -21.14
N ALA A 454 -2.55 -14.34 -21.99
CA ALA A 454 -3.09 -15.65 -21.65
C ALA A 454 -2.36 -16.29 -20.44
N ALA A 455 -1.06 -16.10 -20.31
CA ALA A 455 -0.29 -16.62 -19.18
C ALA A 455 -0.63 -15.91 -17.87
N ILE A 456 -0.85 -14.59 -17.89
CA ILE A 456 -1.31 -13.81 -16.73
C ILE A 456 -2.71 -14.29 -16.31
N ASP A 457 -3.66 -14.37 -17.25
CA ASP A 457 -5.02 -14.84 -16.96
C ASP A 457 -5.02 -16.27 -16.40
N LYS A 458 -4.19 -17.14 -16.95
CA LYS A 458 -3.99 -18.49 -16.40
C LYS A 458 -3.47 -18.45 -14.95
N ALA A 459 -2.42 -17.65 -14.68
CA ALA A 459 -1.83 -17.56 -13.35
C ALA A 459 -2.83 -17.09 -12.28
N ARG A 460 -3.74 -16.20 -12.65
CA ARG A 460 -4.80 -15.68 -11.77
C ARG A 460 -5.72 -16.77 -11.24
N GLY A 461 -6.05 -17.76 -12.06
CA GLY A 461 -6.93 -18.86 -11.69
C GLY A 461 -6.22 -20.10 -11.10
N MET A 462 -4.89 -20.11 -10.99
CA MET A 462 -4.15 -21.27 -10.49
C MET A 462 -4.24 -21.40 -8.98
N THR A 463 -4.59 -22.61 -8.51
CA THR A 463 -4.62 -22.98 -7.08
C THR A 463 -3.30 -23.60 -6.61
N ASP A 464 -2.53 -24.20 -7.51
CA ASP A 464 -1.17 -24.68 -7.23
C ASP A 464 -0.20 -23.50 -7.15
N GLN A 465 0.16 -23.13 -5.93
CA GLN A 465 0.98 -21.96 -5.66
C GLN A 465 2.41 -22.09 -6.20
N GLU A 466 3.00 -23.29 -6.18
CA GLU A 466 4.36 -23.49 -6.68
C GLU A 466 4.41 -23.32 -8.21
N ALA A 467 3.51 -23.98 -8.92
CA ALA A 467 3.38 -23.83 -10.35
C ALA A 467 3.03 -22.39 -10.78
N ARG A 468 2.20 -21.71 -9.98
CA ARG A 468 1.84 -20.31 -10.19
C ARG A 468 3.04 -19.40 -10.04
N CYS A 469 3.81 -19.53 -8.96
CA CYS A 469 5.04 -18.76 -8.76
C CYS A 469 6.03 -18.97 -9.90
N LYS A 470 6.21 -20.21 -10.34
CA LYS A 470 7.08 -20.53 -11.49
C LYS A 470 6.62 -19.82 -12.77
N LEU A 471 5.32 -19.78 -13.03
CA LEU A 471 4.76 -19.08 -14.19
C LEU A 471 5.06 -17.57 -14.15
N TYR A 472 4.90 -16.91 -13.00
CA TYR A 472 5.25 -15.49 -12.86
C TYR A 472 6.76 -15.22 -12.99
N GLN A 473 7.62 -16.14 -12.54
CA GLN A 473 9.07 -16.06 -12.74
C GLN A 473 9.43 -16.18 -14.23
N ASP A 474 8.79 -17.11 -14.95
CA ASP A 474 8.99 -17.25 -16.40
C ASP A 474 8.49 -16.02 -17.17
N LEU A 475 7.35 -15.45 -16.77
CA LEU A 475 6.84 -14.18 -17.29
C LEU A 475 7.79 -13.01 -17.02
N THR A 476 8.45 -12.98 -15.86
CA THR A 476 9.48 -11.97 -15.57
C THR A 476 10.59 -12.01 -16.62
N SER A 477 11.15 -13.19 -16.89
CA SER A 477 12.21 -13.35 -17.88
C SER A 477 11.72 -13.00 -19.29
N ARG A 478 10.48 -13.35 -19.65
CA ARG A 478 9.90 -12.96 -20.93
C ARG A 478 9.81 -11.44 -21.06
N ILE A 479 9.21 -10.76 -20.09
CA ILE A 479 8.93 -9.30 -20.11
C ILE A 479 10.22 -8.49 -20.04
N VAL A 480 11.15 -8.85 -19.17
CA VAL A 480 12.35 -8.03 -18.90
C VAL A 480 13.53 -8.46 -19.80
N ASP A 481 13.84 -9.76 -19.86
CA ASP A 481 15.05 -10.23 -20.57
C ASP A 481 14.81 -10.38 -22.07
N THR A 482 13.66 -10.93 -22.49
CA THR A 482 13.38 -11.22 -23.90
C THR A 482 12.85 -9.99 -24.61
N ASP A 483 11.77 -9.41 -24.09
CA ASP A 483 11.03 -8.34 -24.76
C ASP A 483 11.52 -6.94 -24.38
N ALA A 484 12.32 -6.84 -23.31
CA ALA A 484 12.77 -5.57 -22.74
C ALA A 484 11.61 -4.56 -22.61
N ALA A 485 10.44 -5.07 -22.21
CA ALA A 485 9.19 -4.31 -22.17
C ALA A 485 9.11 -3.38 -20.96
N TRP A 486 9.97 -3.58 -19.98
CA TRP A 486 10.04 -2.81 -18.75
C TRP A 486 11.49 -2.59 -18.35
N VAL A 487 11.77 -1.43 -17.71
CA VAL A 487 13.05 -1.19 -17.04
C VAL A 487 12.82 -1.12 -15.54
N PRO A 488 12.99 -2.24 -14.82
CA PRO A 488 13.00 -2.20 -13.37
C PRO A 488 14.23 -1.41 -12.91
N LEU A 489 14.04 -0.48 -11.97
CA LEU A 489 15.13 0.33 -11.47
C LEU A 489 15.62 -0.20 -10.12
N PHE A 490 14.86 0.01 -9.09
CA PHE A 490 15.18 -0.41 -7.72
C PHE A 490 13.93 -0.41 -6.83
N SER A 491 14.00 -1.16 -5.74
CA SER A 491 13.10 -1.02 -4.60
C SER A 491 13.80 -0.27 -3.48
N LEU A 492 13.09 0.64 -2.80
CA LEU A 492 13.62 1.33 -1.64
C LEU A 492 13.49 0.48 -0.37
N ASP A 493 14.30 0.80 0.61
CA ASP A 493 14.06 0.38 1.97
C ASP A 493 13.16 1.44 2.64
N HIS A 494 12.10 1.00 3.33
CA HIS A 494 11.31 1.84 4.20
C HIS A 494 12.05 2.02 5.53
N SER A 495 12.19 3.24 6.01
CA SER A 495 13.01 3.54 7.16
C SER A 495 12.30 4.44 8.16
N TYR A 496 12.37 4.05 9.42
CA TYR A 496 11.84 4.82 10.56
C TYR A 496 12.95 5.09 11.58
N VAL A 497 12.83 6.20 12.28
CA VAL A 497 13.58 6.43 13.53
C VAL A 497 12.59 6.29 14.67
N VAL A 498 12.89 5.41 15.63
CA VAL A 498 11.94 5.00 16.66
C VAL A 498 12.54 5.26 18.04
N GLN A 499 11.83 5.98 18.90
CA GLN A 499 12.30 6.25 20.28
C GLN A 499 12.55 4.94 21.03
N SER A 500 13.58 4.92 21.88
CA SER A 500 14.04 3.71 22.57
C SER A 500 13.01 3.08 23.50
N ARG A 501 12.03 3.88 23.97
CA ARG A 501 10.89 3.43 24.80
C ARG A 501 9.85 2.64 23.99
N VAL A 502 9.82 2.79 22.66
CA VAL A 502 8.87 2.07 21.80
C VAL A 502 9.38 0.65 21.56
N LYS A 503 8.56 -0.33 21.91
CA LYS A 503 8.84 -1.76 21.75
C LYS A 503 7.89 -2.36 20.72
N ASN A 504 8.31 -3.50 20.13
CA ASN A 504 7.53 -4.27 19.16
C ASN A 504 7.12 -3.51 17.89
N PHE A 505 7.77 -2.36 17.62
CA PHE A 505 7.62 -1.67 16.34
C PHE A 505 8.35 -2.45 15.24
N THR A 506 7.64 -2.80 14.19
CA THR A 506 8.18 -3.50 13.02
C THR A 506 7.87 -2.68 11.77
N VAL A 507 8.85 -2.51 10.89
CA VAL A 507 8.67 -1.83 9.60
C VAL A 507 7.59 -2.55 8.80
N PRO A 508 6.51 -1.87 8.37
CA PRO A 508 5.43 -2.50 7.63
C PRO A 508 5.91 -3.05 6.29
N TRP A 509 5.25 -4.08 5.81
CA TRP A 509 5.57 -4.70 4.53
C TRP A 509 5.11 -3.85 3.33
N ASN A 510 3.96 -3.18 3.50
CA ASN A 510 3.35 -2.40 2.43
C ASN A 510 4.18 -1.15 2.10
N GLY A 511 3.95 -0.60 0.92
CA GLY A 511 4.66 0.59 0.48
C GLY A 511 4.05 1.91 0.95
N TRP A 512 2.98 1.88 1.73
CA TRP A 512 2.13 3.03 2.04
C TRP A 512 2.38 3.61 3.43
N SER A 513 3.26 3.02 4.24
CA SER A 513 3.50 3.38 5.65
C SER A 513 2.31 3.15 6.60
N ASP A 514 1.21 2.63 6.10
CA ASP A 514 0.03 2.35 6.91
C ASP A 514 0.21 1.09 7.74
N MET A 515 -0.13 1.17 9.02
CA MET A 515 -0.01 0.03 9.93
C MET A 515 -0.99 0.07 11.08
N SER A 516 -1.28 -1.11 11.62
CA SER A 516 -1.92 -1.24 12.93
C SER A 516 -0.87 -1.20 14.03
N TYR A 517 -1.14 -0.43 15.07
CA TYR A 517 -0.27 -0.29 16.25
C TYR A 517 -0.67 -1.23 17.40
N TYR A 518 -1.54 -2.20 17.15
CA TYR A 518 -2.04 -3.15 18.15
C TYR A 518 -0.94 -3.82 18.98
N LYS A 519 0.18 -4.20 18.34
CA LYS A 519 1.30 -4.91 19.00
C LYS A 519 2.35 -4.00 19.63
N VAL A 520 2.28 -2.70 19.37
CA VAL A 520 3.28 -1.73 19.84
C VAL A 520 3.08 -1.45 21.34
N GLU A 521 4.20 -1.25 22.04
CA GLU A 521 4.25 -0.90 23.47
C GLU A 521 5.12 0.33 23.67
N VAL A 522 4.83 1.14 24.67
CA VAL A 522 5.67 2.26 25.12
C VAL A 522 6.02 2.03 26.60
N GLU A 523 7.33 2.08 26.96
CA GLU A 523 7.85 1.92 28.32
C GLU A 523 8.24 3.25 28.95
#